data_13b726ff108cd1f6afaf6287aa7dba2c
#
_entry.id   13b726ff108cd1f6afaf6287aa7dba2c
#
_cell.length_a   1.000
_cell.length_b   1.000
_cell.length_c   1.000
_cell.angle_alpha   90.00
_cell.angle_beta   90.00
_cell.angle_gamma   90.00
#
_symmetry.space_group_name_H-M   'P 1'
#
loop_
_entity.id
_entity.type
_entity.pdbx_description
1 polymer ?
#
loop_
_entity_poly.entity_id
_entity_poly.type
_entity_poly.pdbx_seq_one_letter_code
_entity_poly.pdbx_strand_id
1 'polypeptide(L)'
;MGDRKYFGTDGIRGRANTYPMTAEVALRVGLAAGKLFRTDDDRRHLVVIGKDTRLSGYTIEPALVAGFASVGMDVRTFGPVPTPGVAMLTRSMRADLGVMISASHNDYADNGIKLFGPDGYKLSDEIELKIEAMMDQGLDQGLAPSNKLGRVKRIDDAQARYIEIAKQAFPKRLTLQGLRIAVDCANGAGYKVAPTTLFELGAEVFPVGVTPNGTNINAECGSTNPATLADAVKRYRADIGIALDGDADRLIICDETGRVVDGDQIMALVGLDWARRGLLTGGGVVATVMSNLGLERKLKSEGLTLERTKVGDRYVMERMREGGFNIGGEQSGHIILHDHATTGDGLMAALQVLAVLVESGKPMSELARQFDPVPQKLENVRVTADKPLETDTVKAAIAEAEAALNGSGRLLVRPSGTEKLIRVMAEGDDEALVKRVVADVAGAVRSA
;
A
#
# COMPACT_ATOMS: atom_id res chain seq x y z
N MET A 1 12.53 6.39 21.44
CA MET A 1 12.68 6.58 19.99
C MET A 1 12.87 8.07 19.76
N GLY A 2 13.92 8.52 19.04
CA GLY A 2 14.08 9.93 18.71
C GLY A 2 12.89 10.43 17.89
N ASP A 3 12.52 11.70 18.03
CA ASP A 3 11.46 12.32 17.25
C ASP A 3 11.84 12.26 15.76
N ARG A 4 11.03 11.61 14.94
CA ARG A 4 11.18 11.57 13.49
C ARG A 4 10.94 12.97 12.92
N LYS A 5 11.84 13.43 12.09
CA LYS A 5 11.79 14.78 11.51
C LYS A 5 11.23 14.79 10.08
N TYR A 6 11.56 13.79 9.28
CA TYR A 6 11.21 13.70 7.86
C TYR A 6 10.39 12.47 7.54
N PHE A 7 10.80 11.28 8.02
CA PHE A 7 10.13 10.03 7.73
C PHE A 7 8.87 9.84 8.57
N GLY A 8 7.74 9.55 7.92
CA GLY A 8 6.51 9.07 8.56
C GLY A 8 6.46 7.54 8.66
N THR A 9 5.26 6.99 8.72
CA THR A 9 5.03 5.53 8.74
C THR A 9 5.29 4.86 7.37
N ASP A 10 5.28 5.62 6.28
CA ASP A 10 5.46 5.12 4.91
C ASP A 10 6.30 6.13 4.08
N GLY A 11 7.56 6.30 4.47
CA GLY A 11 8.49 7.23 3.83
C GLY A 11 8.27 8.69 4.21
N ILE A 12 8.88 9.60 3.45
CA ILE A 12 8.68 11.04 3.57
C ILE A 12 7.46 11.41 2.73
N ARG A 13 6.49 12.13 3.28
CA ARG A 13 5.30 12.60 2.57
C ARG A 13 4.98 14.05 2.90
N GLY A 14 4.38 14.74 1.94
CA GLY A 14 3.88 16.09 2.14
C GLY A 14 3.43 16.74 0.85
N ARG A 15 2.97 17.98 0.97
CA ARG A 15 2.58 18.79 -0.17
C ARG A 15 3.80 19.11 -1.03
N ALA A 16 3.72 18.82 -2.31
CA ALA A 16 4.80 19.05 -3.25
C ALA A 16 5.24 20.52 -3.28
N ASN A 17 6.54 20.74 -3.40
CA ASN A 17 7.19 22.06 -3.36
C ASN A 17 6.95 22.83 -2.04
N THR A 18 6.63 22.11 -0.98
CA THR A 18 6.49 22.60 0.40
C THR A 18 7.26 21.65 1.31
N TYR A 19 7.94 22.20 2.34
CA TYR A 19 8.68 21.37 3.29
C TYR A 19 7.75 20.29 3.92
N PRO A 20 8.17 19.01 3.98
CA PRO A 20 9.50 18.46 3.62
C PRO A 20 9.63 18.01 2.14
N MET A 21 8.61 18.15 1.28
CA MET A 21 8.63 17.65 -0.10
C MET A 21 9.18 18.69 -1.09
N THR A 22 10.41 19.17 -0.84
CA THR A 22 11.14 20.10 -1.72
C THR A 22 12.30 19.40 -2.45
N ALA A 23 12.78 20.00 -3.54
CA ALA A 23 13.96 19.51 -4.27
C ALA A 23 15.23 19.48 -3.38
N GLU A 24 15.36 20.43 -2.44
CA GLU A 24 16.48 20.46 -1.49
C GLU A 24 16.44 19.23 -0.56
N VAL A 25 15.29 18.92 0.02
CA VAL A 25 15.15 17.73 0.89
C VAL A 25 15.39 16.45 0.08
N ALA A 26 14.85 16.36 -1.15
CA ALA A 26 15.11 15.21 -2.03
C ALA A 26 16.61 15.04 -2.34
N LEU A 27 17.33 16.14 -2.60
CA LEU A 27 18.79 16.10 -2.76
C LEU A 27 19.48 15.56 -1.49
N ARG A 28 19.08 16.05 -0.30
CA ARG A 28 19.63 15.57 0.98
C ARG A 28 19.35 14.09 1.22
N VAL A 29 18.16 13.60 0.87
CA VAL A 29 17.84 12.17 0.91
C VAL A 29 18.78 11.37 0.02
N GLY A 30 19.00 11.82 -1.23
CA GLY A 30 19.92 11.17 -2.17
C GLY A 30 21.36 11.12 -1.65
N LEU A 31 21.85 12.22 -1.08
CA LEU A 31 23.19 12.29 -0.47
C LEU A 31 23.30 11.37 0.74
N ALA A 32 22.36 11.44 1.68
CA ALA A 32 22.40 10.70 2.94
C ALA A 32 22.21 9.18 2.72
N ALA A 33 21.17 8.79 2.00
CA ALA A 33 20.93 7.38 1.69
C ALA A 33 22.07 6.82 0.81
N GLY A 34 22.53 7.57 -0.17
CA GLY A 34 23.65 7.15 -1.00
C GLY A 34 24.94 6.89 -0.23
N LYS A 35 25.28 7.74 0.75
CA LYS A 35 26.42 7.51 1.65
C LYS A 35 26.24 6.27 2.51
N LEU A 36 25.03 6.06 3.05
CA LEU A 36 24.75 4.94 3.95
C LEU A 36 24.83 3.58 3.22
N PHE A 37 24.36 3.53 1.97
CA PHE A 37 24.28 2.29 1.18
C PHE A 37 25.51 2.05 0.30
N ARG A 38 26.41 3.04 0.17
CA ARG A 38 27.71 2.86 -0.48
C ARG A 38 28.71 2.31 0.53
N THR A 39 29.04 1.04 0.42
CA THR A 39 30.10 0.39 1.20
C THR A 39 31.49 0.70 0.62
N ASP A 40 32.55 0.57 1.43
CA ASP A 40 33.94 0.82 1.01
C ASP A 40 34.55 -0.35 0.22
N ASP A 41 33.77 -0.93 -0.70
CA ASP A 41 34.25 -1.92 -1.63
C ASP A 41 34.48 -1.34 -3.03
N ASP A 42 35.21 -2.04 -3.89
CA ASP A 42 35.58 -1.56 -5.23
C ASP A 42 34.46 -1.71 -6.27
N ARG A 43 33.29 -2.28 -5.90
CA ARG A 43 32.18 -2.43 -6.81
C ARG A 43 31.44 -1.11 -7.03
N ARG A 44 30.75 -1.01 -8.13
CA ARG A 44 29.83 0.11 -8.36
C ARG A 44 28.50 -0.15 -7.64
N HIS A 45 28.15 0.78 -6.77
CA HIS A 45 26.87 0.76 -6.08
C HIS A 45 25.78 1.34 -6.96
N LEU A 46 24.59 0.76 -6.87
CA LEU A 46 23.46 1.06 -7.76
C LEU A 46 22.23 1.45 -6.95
N VAL A 47 21.58 2.55 -7.33
CA VAL A 47 20.24 2.89 -6.91
C VAL A 47 19.30 2.86 -8.11
N VAL A 48 18.08 2.35 -7.91
CA VAL A 48 17.00 2.37 -8.88
C VAL A 48 15.91 3.34 -8.42
N ILE A 49 15.35 4.13 -9.33
CA ILE A 49 14.34 5.15 -9.02
C ILE A 49 13.14 4.99 -9.96
N GLY A 50 11.97 4.72 -9.38
CA GLY A 50 10.69 4.78 -10.06
C GLY A 50 9.82 5.91 -9.51
N LYS A 51 8.75 6.23 -10.21
CA LYS A 51 7.79 7.26 -9.80
C LYS A 51 6.39 6.93 -10.30
N ASP A 52 5.40 7.61 -9.72
CA ASP A 52 4.08 7.67 -10.30
C ASP A 52 3.98 8.79 -11.38
N THR A 53 2.79 9.19 -11.71
CA THR A 53 2.52 10.14 -12.81
C THR A 53 2.43 11.60 -12.38
N ARG A 54 2.68 11.91 -11.11
CA ARG A 54 2.58 13.28 -10.54
C ARG A 54 3.53 14.24 -11.21
N LEU A 55 3.06 15.47 -11.45
CA LEU A 55 3.87 16.55 -12.03
C LEU A 55 5.12 16.84 -11.19
N SER A 56 5.01 16.83 -9.87
CA SER A 56 6.13 17.08 -8.95
C SER A 56 7.27 16.05 -9.04
N GLY A 57 7.02 14.87 -9.64
CA GLY A 57 8.07 13.90 -9.96
C GLY A 57 9.19 14.48 -10.84
N TYR A 58 8.89 15.49 -11.67
CA TYR A 58 9.90 16.15 -12.52
C TYR A 58 10.89 17.03 -11.74
N THR A 59 10.57 17.42 -10.51
CA THR A 59 11.50 18.18 -9.64
C THR A 59 12.18 17.28 -8.62
N ILE A 60 11.48 16.29 -8.08
CA ILE A 60 11.98 15.40 -7.02
C ILE A 60 12.99 14.38 -7.58
N GLU A 61 12.67 13.72 -8.71
CA GLU A 61 13.54 12.72 -9.33
C GLU A 61 14.93 13.27 -9.68
N PRO A 62 15.08 14.41 -10.40
CA PRO A 62 16.40 14.95 -10.70
C PRO A 62 17.21 15.35 -9.46
N ALA A 63 16.55 15.82 -8.40
CA ALA A 63 17.21 16.17 -7.15
C ALA A 63 17.77 14.92 -6.44
N LEU A 64 17.00 13.83 -6.35
CA LEU A 64 17.48 12.53 -5.85
C LEU A 64 18.64 12.00 -6.70
N VAL A 65 18.50 12.06 -8.03
CA VAL A 65 19.54 11.62 -8.99
C VAL A 65 20.84 12.38 -8.74
N ALA A 66 20.78 13.73 -8.60
CA ALA A 66 21.96 14.54 -8.31
C ALA A 66 22.60 14.14 -6.98
N GLY A 67 21.82 13.91 -5.92
CA GLY A 67 22.30 13.48 -4.62
C GLY A 67 23.05 12.14 -4.69
N PHE A 68 22.43 11.10 -5.25
CA PHE A 68 23.06 9.79 -5.38
C PHE A 68 24.31 9.80 -6.27
N ALA A 69 24.25 10.48 -7.41
CA ALA A 69 25.40 10.56 -8.33
C ALA A 69 26.58 11.30 -7.69
N SER A 70 26.31 12.34 -6.89
CA SER A 70 27.35 13.14 -6.21
C SER A 70 28.14 12.33 -5.17
N VAL A 71 27.54 11.31 -4.58
CA VAL A 71 28.23 10.40 -3.64
C VAL A 71 28.79 9.15 -4.31
N GLY A 72 28.71 9.05 -5.65
CA GLY A 72 29.33 7.97 -6.43
C GLY A 72 28.45 6.74 -6.65
N MET A 73 27.15 6.79 -6.35
CA MET A 73 26.21 5.72 -6.73
C MET A 73 25.77 5.86 -8.19
N ASP A 74 25.81 4.79 -8.94
CA ASP A 74 25.15 4.71 -10.25
C ASP A 74 23.64 4.77 -10.07
N VAL A 75 22.94 5.47 -10.97
CA VAL A 75 21.48 5.65 -10.89
C VAL A 75 20.80 5.05 -12.13
N ARG A 76 19.72 4.32 -11.92
CA ARG A 76 18.82 3.88 -13.00
C ARG A 76 17.43 4.43 -12.75
N THR A 77 16.91 5.22 -13.70
CA THR A 77 15.56 5.78 -13.63
C THR A 77 14.62 5.01 -14.55
N PHE A 78 13.37 4.79 -14.11
CA PHE A 78 12.39 3.97 -14.83
C PHE A 78 11.24 4.78 -15.43
N GLY A 79 10.97 5.98 -14.90
CA GLY A 79 9.73 6.70 -15.14
C GLY A 79 8.55 6.07 -14.39
N PRO A 80 7.30 6.21 -14.85
CA PRO A 80 6.15 5.65 -14.17
C PRO A 80 6.17 4.11 -14.14
N VAL A 81 6.22 3.56 -12.92
CA VAL A 81 6.18 2.13 -12.64
C VAL A 81 5.56 1.92 -11.25
N PRO A 82 4.76 0.86 -11.03
CA PRO A 82 4.18 0.55 -9.72
C PRO A 82 5.22 0.47 -8.58
N THR A 83 4.80 0.83 -7.36
CA THR A 83 5.63 0.66 -6.15
C THR A 83 6.19 -0.77 -6.02
N PRO A 84 5.38 -1.84 -6.15
CA PRO A 84 5.92 -3.21 -6.14
C PRO A 84 6.90 -3.48 -7.30
N GLY A 85 6.73 -2.82 -8.44
CA GLY A 85 7.68 -2.89 -9.55
C GLY A 85 9.06 -2.33 -9.18
N VAL A 86 9.12 -1.24 -8.40
CA VAL A 86 10.39 -0.71 -7.88
C VAL A 86 11.05 -1.72 -6.93
N ALA A 87 10.28 -2.27 -5.98
CA ALA A 87 10.77 -3.27 -5.03
C ALA A 87 11.36 -4.50 -5.76
N MET A 88 10.64 -5.01 -6.76
CA MET A 88 11.05 -6.13 -7.61
C MET A 88 12.32 -5.79 -8.41
N LEU A 89 12.37 -4.62 -9.05
CA LEU A 89 13.51 -4.20 -9.87
C LEU A 89 14.77 -3.94 -9.02
N THR A 90 14.62 -3.49 -7.78
CA THR A 90 15.74 -3.36 -6.84
C THR A 90 16.44 -4.70 -6.66
N ARG A 91 15.68 -5.77 -6.41
CA ARG A 91 16.22 -7.14 -6.29
C ARG A 91 16.78 -7.67 -7.61
N SER A 92 16.00 -7.61 -8.68
CA SER A 92 16.35 -8.23 -9.97
C SER A 92 17.57 -7.57 -10.62
N MET A 93 17.79 -6.28 -10.39
CA MET A 93 18.96 -5.54 -10.88
C MET A 93 20.13 -5.55 -9.89
N ARG A 94 20.00 -6.23 -8.74
CA ARG A 94 20.99 -6.25 -7.66
C ARG A 94 21.39 -4.84 -7.22
N ALA A 95 20.39 -3.94 -7.14
CA ALA A 95 20.62 -2.60 -6.66
C ALA A 95 20.78 -2.59 -5.14
N ASP A 96 21.58 -1.67 -4.63
CA ASP A 96 21.79 -1.48 -3.20
C ASP A 96 20.60 -0.78 -2.54
N LEU A 97 19.86 0.01 -3.34
CA LEU A 97 18.72 0.79 -2.87
C LEU A 97 17.68 0.95 -3.98
N GLY A 98 16.41 0.90 -3.61
CA GLY A 98 15.28 1.28 -4.45
C GLY A 98 14.61 2.54 -3.91
N VAL A 99 14.15 3.40 -4.80
CA VAL A 99 13.41 4.63 -4.46
C VAL A 99 12.14 4.69 -5.27
N MET A 100 11.00 4.84 -4.58
CA MET A 100 9.73 5.17 -5.20
C MET A 100 9.30 6.58 -4.85
N ILE A 101 8.99 7.37 -5.87
CA ILE A 101 8.48 8.74 -5.73
C ILE A 101 6.96 8.70 -5.94
N SER A 102 6.21 8.68 -4.84
CA SER A 102 4.75 8.64 -4.85
C SER A 102 4.15 9.00 -3.49
N ALA A 103 2.95 9.55 -3.49
CA ALA A 103 2.09 9.68 -2.32
C ALA A 103 0.87 8.72 -2.38
N SER A 104 0.99 7.60 -3.12
CA SER A 104 -0.04 6.56 -3.23
C SER A 104 -1.41 7.14 -3.63
N HIS A 105 -2.41 7.01 -2.76
CA HIS A 105 -3.80 7.39 -3.00
C HIS A 105 -4.11 8.89 -2.77
N ASN A 106 -3.16 9.71 -2.34
CA ASN A 106 -3.36 11.15 -2.17
C ASN A 106 -3.57 11.84 -3.54
N ASP A 107 -4.11 13.05 -3.53
CA ASP A 107 -4.22 13.85 -4.74
C ASP A 107 -2.85 14.26 -5.31
N TYR A 108 -2.83 14.85 -6.49
CA TYR A 108 -1.59 15.21 -7.20
C TYR A 108 -0.72 16.25 -6.47
N ALA A 109 -1.31 17.05 -5.60
CA ALA A 109 -0.63 18.13 -4.89
C ALA A 109 0.32 17.61 -3.80
N ASP A 110 0.12 16.38 -3.35
CA ASP A 110 1.04 15.68 -2.46
C ASP A 110 2.04 14.84 -3.24
N ASN A 111 3.19 14.55 -2.63
CA ASN A 111 4.12 13.54 -3.10
C ASN A 111 4.86 12.89 -1.93
N GLY A 112 5.67 11.86 -2.21
CA GLY A 112 6.43 11.16 -1.20
C GLY A 112 7.68 10.51 -1.75
N ILE A 113 8.55 10.06 -0.85
CA ILE A 113 9.76 9.30 -1.16
C ILE A 113 9.78 8.08 -0.26
N LYS A 114 9.68 6.89 -0.86
CA LYS A 114 9.75 5.59 -0.19
C LYS A 114 11.07 4.91 -0.55
N LEU A 115 11.73 4.29 0.42
CA LEU A 115 13.03 3.64 0.24
C LEU A 115 12.91 2.13 0.46
N PHE A 116 13.56 1.35 -0.41
CA PHE A 116 13.61 -0.09 -0.38
C PHE A 116 15.05 -0.59 -0.29
N GLY A 117 15.31 -1.54 0.59
CA GLY A 117 16.59 -2.20 0.71
C GLY A 117 16.91 -3.11 -0.49
N PRO A 118 18.13 -3.67 -0.55
CA PRO A 118 18.55 -4.57 -1.63
C PRO A 118 17.72 -5.85 -1.71
N ASP A 119 17.04 -6.21 -0.63
CA ASP A 119 16.10 -7.31 -0.52
C ASP A 119 14.69 -6.98 -1.05
N GLY A 120 14.46 -5.73 -1.44
CA GLY A 120 13.17 -5.23 -1.95
C GLY A 120 12.13 -4.94 -0.87
N TYR A 121 12.50 -5.00 0.41
CA TYR A 121 11.61 -4.57 1.50
C TYR A 121 11.81 -3.09 1.82
N LYS A 122 10.78 -2.45 2.39
CA LYS A 122 10.90 -1.09 2.93
C LYS A 122 11.97 -1.06 4.02
N LEU A 123 12.70 0.06 4.11
CA LEU A 123 13.73 0.23 5.13
C LEU A 123 13.14 0.20 6.53
N SER A 124 13.91 -0.31 7.49
CA SER A 124 13.52 -0.29 8.90
C SER A 124 13.56 1.12 9.48
N ASP A 125 12.80 1.36 10.56
CA ASP A 125 12.80 2.62 11.29
C ASP A 125 14.21 3.06 11.70
N GLU A 126 15.06 2.10 12.10
CA GLU A 126 16.45 2.36 12.49
C GLU A 126 17.27 2.92 11.33
N ILE A 127 17.11 2.36 10.12
CA ILE A 127 17.83 2.82 8.93
C ILE A 127 17.30 4.19 8.49
N GLU A 128 15.99 4.42 8.51
CA GLU A 128 15.39 5.71 8.21
C GLU A 128 15.89 6.82 9.16
N LEU A 129 15.98 6.55 10.47
CA LEU A 129 16.54 7.51 11.44
C LEU A 129 18.02 7.79 11.21
N LYS A 130 18.82 6.80 10.78
CA LYS A 130 20.21 7.02 10.39
C LYS A 130 20.31 7.95 9.18
N ILE A 131 19.43 7.76 8.18
CA ILE A 131 19.36 8.65 7.00
C ILE A 131 18.99 10.07 7.45
N GLU A 132 17.98 10.25 8.30
CA GLU A 132 17.60 11.57 8.83
C GLU A 132 18.77 12.29 9.51
N ALA A 133 19.49 11.59 10.38
CA ALA A 133 20.66 12.15 11.06
C ALA A 133 21.75 12.60 10.09
N MET A 134 21.90 11.88 8.96
CA MET A 134 22.86 12.26 7.92
C MET A 134 22.36 13.40 7.03
N MET A 135 21.05 13.56 6.84
CA MET A 135 20.45 14.66 6.08
C MET A 135 20.71 16.03 6.70
N ASP A 136 20.86 16.08 8.02
CA ASP A 136 21.15 17.33 8.76
C ASP A 136 22.65 17.70 8.74
N GLN A 137 23.50 16.85 8.16
CA GLN A 137 24.92 17.16 7.96
C GLN A 137 25.14 18.10 6.75
N GLY A 138 26.35 18.69 6.64
CA GLY A 138 26.70 19.54 5.51
C GLY A 138 26.61 18.81 4.16
N LEU A 139 26.14 19.51 3.12
CA LEU A 139 25.93 18.95 1.77
C LEU A 139 27.24 18.53 1.09
N ASP A 140 28.36 19.12 1.47
CA ASP A 140 29.72 18.92 0.94
C ASP A 140 30.44 17.70 1.55
N GLN A 141 29.91 17.15 2.62
CA GLN A 141 30.52 15.99 3.29
C GLN A 141 30.34 14.70 2.51
N GLY A 142 31.42 13.95 2.29
CA GLY A 142 31.39 12.61 1.70
C GLY A 142 31.05 12.58 0.21
N LEU A 143 31.26 13.69 -0.52
CA LEU A 143 31.15 13.72 -1.97
C LEU A 143 32.22 12.84 -2.62
N ALA A 144 31.89 12.21 -3.73
CA ALA A 144 32.84 11.43 -4.51
C ALA A 144 33.81 12.33 -5.28
N PRO A 145 35.05 11.92 -5.43
CA PRO A 145 35.98 12.64 -6.32
C PRO A 145 35.49 12.61 -7.78
N SER A 146 35.86 13.59 -8.58
CA SER A 146 35.35 13.82 -9.93
C SER A 146 35.39 12.59 -10.86
N ASN A 147 36.38 11.72 -10.69
CA ASN A 147 36.51 10.47 -11.47
C ASN A 147 35.69 9.28 -10.92
N LYS A 148 35.03 9.44 -9.76
CA LYS A 148 34.20 8.43 -9.12
C LYS A 148 32.72 8.83 -9.00
N LEU A 149 32.30 9.87 -9.70
CA LEU A 149 30.88 10.26 -9.77
C LEU A 149 30.02 9.11 -10.32
N GLY A 150 28.80 9.00 -9.82
CA GLY A 150 27.81 8.03 -10.30
C GLY A 150 27.35 8.32 -11.72
N ARG A 151 27.04 7.25 -12.46
CA ARG A 151 26.52 7.35 -13.84
C ARG A 151 25.01 7.20 -13.83
N VAL A 152 24.33 8.07 -14.56
CA VAL A 152 22.88 8.05 -14.69
C VAL A 152 22.49 7.40 -16.00
N LYS A 153 21.53 6.46 -15.97
CA LYS A 153 20.95 5.83 -17.16
C LYS A 153 19.47 5.62 -16.97
N ARG A 154 18.67 5.96 -17.99
CA ARG A 154 17.26 5.57 -18.07
C ARG A 154 17.15 4.12 -18.55
N ILE A 155 16.23 3.38 -17.94
CA ILE A 155 15.88 2.01 -18.29
C ILE A 155 14.47 2.02 -18.87
N ASP A 156 14.32 1.68 -20.13
CA ASP A 156 13.04 1.79 -20.84
C ASP A 156 12.20 0.51 -20.78
N ASP A 157 12.81 -0.63 -20.42
CA ASP A 157 12.15 -1.94 -20.31
C ASP A 157 11.61 -2.29 -18.89
N ALA A 158 11.66 -1.35 -17.96
CA ALA A 158 11.22 -1.57 -16.58
C ALA A 158 9.76 -2.04 -16.48
N GLN A 159 8.85 -1.42 -17.26
CA GLN A 159 7.45 -1.80 -17.31
C GLN A 159 7.26 -3.22 -17.87
N ALA A 160 7.96 -3.56 -18.95
CA ALA A 160 7.90 -4.89 -19.54
C ALA A 160 8.39 -5.97 -18.56
N ARG A 161 9.46 -5.71 -17.83
CA ARG A 161 9.95 -6.62 -16.78
C ARG A 161 8.92 -6.85 -15.68
N TYR A 162 8.25 -5.78 -15.23
CA TYR A 162 7.19 -5.90 -14.22
C TYR A 162 5.99 -6.69 -14.76
N ILE A 163 5.54 -6.44 -16.00
CA ILE A 163 4.46 -7.18 -16.65
C ILE A 163 4.78 -8.69 -16.69
N GLU A 164 5.99 -9.06 -17.11
CA GLU A 164 6.39 -10.47 -17.15
C GLU A 164 6.40 -11.14 -15.79
N ILE A 165 6.86 -10.44 -14.75
CA ILE A 165 6.84 -10.96 -13.38
C ILE A 165 5.41 -11.04 -12.84
N ALA A 166 4.57 -10.01 -13.07
CA ALA A 166 3.18 -10.02 -12.64
C ALA A 166 2.40 -11.20 -13.25
N LYS A 167 2.59 -11.48 -14.54
CA LYS A 167 1.97 -12.63 -15.21
C LYS A 167 2.35 -13.98 -14.57
N GLN A 168 3.52 -14.10 -13.92
CA GLN A 168 3.92 -15.33 -13.24
C GLN A 168 3.09 -15.60 -11.98
N ALA A 169 2.45 -14.57 -11.40
CA ALA A 169 1.50 -14.77 -10.31
C ALA A 169 0.19 -15.43 -10.77
N PHE A 170 -0.14 -15.37 -12.05
CA PHE A 170 -1.32 -16.04 -12.60
C PHE A 170 -1.00 -17.49 -12.96
N PRO A 171 -1.82 -18.49 -12.57
CA PRO A 171 -1.55 -19.89 -12.83
C PRO A 171 -1.44 -20.20 -14.33
N LYS A 172 -0.33 -20.80 -14.76
CA LYS A 172 -0.01 -21.05 -16.18
C LYS A 172 -1.03 -21.88 -16.94
N ARG A 173 -1.87 -22.68 -16.24
CA ARG A 173 -2.94 -23.50 -16.85
C ARG A 173 -4.21 -22.72 -17.15
N LEU A 174 -4.32 -21.49 -16.65
CA LEU A 174 -5.50 -20.64 -16.80
C LEU A 174 -5.27 -19.59 -17.88
N THR A 175 -6.38 -19.08 -18.41
CA THR A 175 -6.42 -17.93 -19.32
C THR A 175 -7.59 -17.04 -18.94
N LEU A 176 -7.47 -15.75 -19.20
CA LEU A 176 -8.56 -14.78 -19.04
C LEU A 176 -9.43 -14.66 -20.30
N GLN A 177 -9.24 -15.55 -21.27
CA GLN A 177 -10.03 -15.54 -22.50
C GLN A 177 -11.52 -15.65 -22.21
N GLY A 178 -12.30 -14.74 -22.79
CA GLY A 178 -13.75 -14.66 -22.58
C GLY A 178 -14.17 -13.78 -21.42
N LEU A 179 -13.26 -13.37 -20.53
CA LEU A 179 -13.57 -12.41 -19.47
C LEU A 179 -13.48 -10.96 -19.97
N ARG A 180 -14.47 -10.18 -19.55
CA ARG A 180 -14.59 -8.72 -19.75
C ARG A 180 -14.20 -8.02 -18.47
N ILE A 181 -13.10 -7.27 -18.47
CA ILE A 181 -12.52 -6.66 -17.27
C ILE A 181 -12.47 -5.15 -17.43
N ALA A 182 -13.17 -4.41 -16.55
CA ALA A 182 -12.96 -2.98 -16.40
C ALA A 182 -11.78 -2.76 -15.45
N VAL A 183 -10.78 -1.96 -15.85
CA VAL A 183 -9.61 -1.68 -15.02
C VAL A 183 -9.40 -0.18 -14.89
N ASP A 184 -9.49 0.32 -13.65
CA ASP A 184 -9.23 1.70 -13.29
C ASP A 184 -7.82 1.83 -12.70
N CYS A 185 -6.96 2.54 -13.40
CA CYS A 185 -5.56 2.73 -13.04
C CYS A 185 -5.29 4.06 -12.33
N ALA A 186 -6.34 4.77 -11.88
CA ALA A 186 -6.21 6.03 -11.13
C ALA A 186 -5.40 7.13 -11.83
N ASN A 187 -5.21 7.09 -13.15
CA ASN A 187 -4.20 7.88 -13.88
C ASN A 187 -2.81 7.79 -13.26
N GLY A 188 -2.52 6.69 -12.56
CA GLY A 188 -1.31 6.44 -11.77
C GLY A 188 -0.28 5.56 -12.49
N ALA A 189 0.65 5.00 -11.72
CA ALA A 189 1.77 4.20 -12.21
C ALA A 189 1.35 2.91 -12.93
N GLY A 190 0.14 2.39 -12.62
CA GLY A 190 -0.45 1.20 -13.23
C GLY A 190 -0.99 1.38 -14.64
N TYR A 191 -1.09 2.62 -15.17
CA TYR A 191 -1.87 2.99 -16.35
C TYR A 191 -1.53 2.23 -17.64
N LYS A 192 -0.30 1.75 -17.79
CA LYS A 192 0.12 0.90 -18.92
C LYS A 192 0.19 -0.57 -18.51
N VAL A 193 0.81 -0.84 -17.35
CA VAL A 193 1.16 -2.22 -17.01
C VAL A 193 -0.07 -3.07 -16.68
N ALA A 194 -1.10 -2.52 -16.03
CA ALA A 194 -2.28 -3.31 -15.67
C ALA A 194 -3.12 -3.68 -16.90
N PRO A 195 -3.53 -2.75 -17.79
CA PRO A 195 -4.26 -3.11 -19.00
C PRO A 195 -3.48 -4.08 -19.91
N THR A 196 -2.16 -3.87 -20.05
CA THR A 196 -1.30 -4.73 -20.87
C THR A 196 -1.23 -6.14 -20.31
N THR A 197 -1.02 -6.30 -18.99
CA THR A 197 -0.96 -7.62 -18.34
C THR A 197 -2.26 -8.40 -18.54
N LEU A 198 -3.41 -7.76 -18.32
CA LEU A 198 -4.72 -8.40 -18.47
C LEU A 198 -5.00 -8.78 -19.92
N PHE A 199 -4.66 -7.91 -20.87
CA PHE A 199 -4.79 -8.18 -22.29
C PHE A 199 -3.91 -9.36 -22.74
N GLU A 200 -2.65 -9.39 -22.33
CA GLU A 200 -1.72 -10.47 -22.68
C GLU A 200 -2.11 -11.83 -22.08
N LEU A 201 -2.88 -11.84 -20.97
CA LEU A 201 -3.46 -13.04 -20.39
C LEU A 201 -4.79 -13.46 -21.07
N GLY A 202 -5.28 -12.68 -22.04
CA GLY A 202 -6.42 -13.03 -22.89
C GLY A 202 -7.73 -12.30 -22.59
N ALA A 203 -7.78 -11.36 -21.65
CA ALA A 203 -8.99 -10.62 -21.31
C ALA A 203 -9.40 -9.59 -22.39
N GLU A 204 -10.70 -9.32 -22.49
CA GLU A 204 -11.24 -8.10 -23.11
C GLU A 204 -11.19 -6.98 -22.05
N VAL A 205 -10.33 -5.98 -22.26
CA VAL A 205 -10.00 -4.96 -21.25
C VAL A 205 -10.64 -3.63 -21.57
N PHE A 206 -11.32 -3.04 -20.57
CA PHE A 206 -11.93 -1.69 -20.64
C PHE A 206 -11.19 -0.75 -19.67
N PRO A 207 -10.13 -0.06 -20.15
CA PRO A 207 -9.30 0.76 -19.27
C PRO A 207 -9.98 2.09 -18.92
N VAL A 208 -9.86 2.48 -17.65
CA VAL A 208 -10.30 3.75 -17.06
C VAL A 208 -9.11 4.36 -16.33
N GLY A 209 -9.04 5.69 -16.25
CA GLY A 209 -7.93 6.34 -15.54
C GLY A 209 -6.55 6.02 -16.13
N VAL A 210 -6.41 6.04 -17.48
CA VAL A 210 -5.17 5.67 -18.20
C VAL A 210 -4.57 6.80 -19.02
N THR A 211 -5.01 8.04 -18.82
CA THR A 211 -4.55 9.24 -19.50
C THR A 211 -3.95 10.26 -18.54
N PRO A 212 -2.83 9.93 -17.87
CA PRO A 212 -2.23 10.82 -16.88
C PRO A 212 -1.73 12.12 -17.50
N ASN A 213 -2.02 13.25 -16.86
CA ASN A 213 -1.57 14.58 -17.27
C ASN A 213 -0.67 15.27 -16.22
N GLY A 214 -0.32 14.57 -15.14
CA GLY A 214 0.49 15.08 -14.04
C GLY A 214 -0.31 15.67 -12.86
N THR A 215 -1.59 16.00 -13.07
CA THR A 215 -2.46 16.64 -12.07
C THR A 215 -3.79 15.91 -11.85
N ASN A 216 -4.01 14.79 -12.52
CA ASN A 216 -5.26 14.02 -12.44
C ASN A 216 -5.12 12.64 -11.80
N ILE A 217 -4.00 12.33 -11.17
CA ILE A 217 -3.82 11.07 -10.43
C ILE A 217 -4.82 11.00 -9.27
N ASN A 218 -5.52 9.87 -9.11
CA ASN A 218 -6.59 9.62 -8.13
C ASN A 218 -7.78 10.59 -8.20
N ALA A 219 -7.86 11.47 -9.20
CA ALA A 219 -8.92 12.43 -9.32
C ALA A 219 -10.19 11.74 -9.85
N GLU A 220 -11.18 11.60 -8.98
CA GLU A 220 -12.48 10.95 -9.27
C GLU A 220 -12.37 9.54 -9.87
N CYS A 221 -11.28 8.84 -9.57
CA CYS A 221 -10.99 7.49 -10.06
C CYS A 221 -10.11 6.70 -9.09
N GLY A 222 -9.89 5.42 -9.39
CA GLY A 222 -9.03 4.52 -8.63
C GLY A 222 -9.67 3.96 -7.36
N SER A 223 -8.86 3.29 -6.54
CA SER A 223 -9.32 2.50 -5.39
C SER A 223 -10.00 3.33 -4.29
N THR A 224 -9.73 4.62 -4.20
CA THR A 224 -10.37 5.53 -3.23
C THR A 224 -11.68 6.15 -3.74
N ASN A 225 -11.96 6.02 -5.04
CA ASN A 225 -13.21 6.48 -5.66
C ASN A 225 -13.76 5.41 -6.62
N PRO A 226 -14.24 4.26 -6.11
CA PRO A 226 -14.65 3.12 -6.92
C PRO A 226 -15.97 3.35 -7.70
N ALA A 227 -16.64 4.49 -7.53
CA ALA A 227 -17.87 4.79 -8.25
C ALA A 227 -17.66 4.79 -9.78
N THR A 228 -16.57 5.41 -10.24
CA THR A 228 -16.21 5.45 -11.67
C THR A 228 -15.98 4.04 -12.23
N LEU A 229 -15.33 3.16 -11.45
CA LEU A 229 -15.17 1.76 -11.82
C LEU A 229 -16.52 1.03 -11.87
N ALA A 230 -17.39 1.22 -10.88
CA ALA A 230 -18.72 0.58 -10.82
C ALA A 230 -19.59 0.98 -12.03
N ASP A 231 -19.53 2.24 -12.45
CA ASP A 231 -20.21 2.73 -13.65
C ASP A 231 -19.60 2.12 -14.93
N ALA A 232 -18.28 1.97 -14.98
CA ALA A 232 -17.59 1.33 -16.12
C ALA A 232 -17.98 -0.16 -16.23
N VAL A 233 -18.02 -0.89 -15.09
CA VAL A 233 -18.47 -2.29 -15.05
C VAL A 233 -19.85 -2.46 -15.66
N LYS A 234 -20.82 -1.65 -15.23
CA LYS A 234 -22.21 -1.68 -15.75
C LYS A 234 -22.26 -1.29 -17.23
N ARG A 235 -21.57 -0.20 -17.61
CA ARG A 235 -21.55 0.34 -18.97
C ARG A 235 -21.02 -0.67 -19.97
N TYR A 236 -19.91 -1.32 -19.63
CA TYR A 236 -19.24 -2.27 -20.49
C TYR A 236 -19.71 -3.72 -20.26
N ARG A 237 -20.64 -3.96 -19.35
CA ARG A 237 -21.06 -5.31 -18.93
C ARG A 237 -19.85 -6.18 -18.61
N ALA A 238 -18.94 -5.64 -17.82
CA ALA A 238 -17.75 -6.36 -17.41
C ALA A 238 -18.09 -7.41 -16.34
N ASP A 239 -17.39 -8.54 -16.37
CA ASP A 239 -17.55 -9.63 -15.39
C ASP A 239 -16.95 -9.25 -14.04
N ILE A 240 -15.99 -8.30 -14.06
CA ILE A 240 -15.31 -7.79 -12.87
C ILE A 240 -14.72 -6.42 -13.17
N GLY A 241 -14.68 -5.58 -12.15
CA GLY A 241 -13.93 -4.32 -12.13
C GLY A 241 -12.74 -4.39 -11.19
N ILE A 242 -11.61 -3.81 -11.59
CA ILE A 242 -10.35 -3.74 -10.84
C ILE A 242 -9.98 -2.28 -10.71
N ALA A 243 -9.87 -1.74 -9.48
CA ALA A 243 -9.36 -0.39 -9.21
C ALA A 243 -8.03 -0.47 -8.47
N LEU A 244 -7.02 0.19 -9.03
CA LEU A 244 -5.74 0.42 -8.40
C LEU A 244 -5.69 1.84 -7.83
N ASP A 245 -4.73 2.13 -6.96
CA ASP A 245 -4.42 3.50 -6.57
C ASP A 245 -3.24 4.09 -7.37
N GLY A 246 -2.82 5.29 -7.04
CA GLY A 246 -1.84 6.04 -7.82
C GLY A 246 -0.49 5.36 -8.02
N ASP A 247 -0.03 4.52 -7.11
CA ASP A 247 1.20 3.74 -7.25
C ASP A 247 0.97 2.22 -7.32
N ALA A 248 -0.31 1.84 -7.50
CA ALA A 248 -0.77 0.48 -7.78
C ALA A 248 -0.39 -0.57 -6.71
N ASP A 249 -0.21 -0.13 -5.46
CA ASP A 249 0.03 -1.01 -4.33
C ASP A 249 -1.28 -1.47 -3.63
N ARG A 250 -2.45 -0.91 -4.05
CA ARG A 250 -3.78 -1.25 -3.56
C ARG A 250 -4.69 -1.79 -4.64
N LEU A 251 -5.64 -2.62 -4.20
CA LEU A 251 -6.69 -3.22 -5.01
C LEU A 251 -8.06 -3.04 -4.35
N ILE A 252 -9.00 -2.51 -5.09
CA ILE A 252 -10.44 -2.61 -4.80
C ILE A 252 -11.10 -3.26 -6.01
N ILE A 253 -12.11 -4.08 -5.79
CA ILE A 253 -12.83 -4.79 -6.83
C ILE A 253 -14.28 -4.29 -6.87
N CYS A 254 -14.88 -4.31 -8.06
CA CYS A 254 -16.32 -4.28 -8.24
C CYS A 254 -16.77 -5.60 -8.87
N ASP A 255 -17.85 -6.20 -8.35
CA ASP A 255 -18.50 -7.32 -9.02
C ASP A 255 -19.26 -6.85 -10.29
N GLU A 256 -19.79 -7.78 -11.06
CA GLU A 256 -20.52 -7.51 -12.30
C GLU A 256 -21.81 -6.67 -12.10
N THR A 257 -22.28 -6.54 -10.87
CA THR A 257 -23.41 -5.66 -10.51
C THR A 257 -22.98 -4.23 -10.17
N GLY A 258 -21.68 -4.01 -10.05
CA GLY A 258 -21.05 -2.74 -9.62
C GLY A 258 -20.97 -2.59 -8.10
N ARG A 259 -21.14 -3.65 -7.32
CA ARG A 259 -20.93 -3.64 -5.87
C ARG A 259 -19.44 -3.67 -5.56
N VAL A 260 -19.02 -2.80 -4.66
CA VAL A 260 -17.63 -2.70 -4.21
C VAL A 260 -17.28 -3.85 -3.26
N VAL A 261 -16.09 -4.41 -3.44
CA VAL A 261 -15.48 -5.49 -2.66
C VAL A 261 -14.18 -4.96 -2.09
N ASP A 262 -14.08 -4.86 -0.77
CA ASP A 262 -12.93 -4.32 -0.07
C ASP A 262 -11.81 -5.34 0.16
N GLY A 263 -10.70 -4.88 0.74
CA GLY A 263 -9.53 -5.70 1.00
C GLY A 263 -9.79 -6.87 1.95
N ASP A 264 -10.72 -6.74 2.89
CA ASP A 264 -11.06 -7.83 3.81
C ASP A 264 -11.73 -9.00 3.08
N GLN A 265 -12.65 -8.72 2.15
CA GLN A 265 -13.29 -9.74 1.31
C GLN A 265 -12.27 -10.38 0.34
N ILE A 266 -11.34 -9.57 -0.20
CA ILE A 266 -10.29 -10.05 -1.09
C ILE A 266 -9.33 -10.99 -0.34
N MET A 267 -8.89 -10.62 0.86
CA MET A 267 -8.05 -11.47 1.72
C MET A 267 -8.75 -12.77 2.09
N ALA A 268 -10.06 -12.71 2.42
CA ALA A 268 -10.85 -13.90 2.69
C ALA A 268 -10.93 -14.81 1.46
N LEU A 269 -11.27 -14.25 0.28
CA LEU A 269 -11.42 -15.01 -0.96
C LEU A 269 -10.12 -15.74 -1.34
N VAL A 270 -9.03 -15.02 -1.40
CA VAL A 270 -7.71 -15.59 -1.78
C VAL A 270 -7.19 -16.53 -0.69
N GLY A 271 -7.30 -16.15 0.59
CA GLY A 271 -6.84 -16.96 1.71
C GLY A 271 -7.55 -18.30 1.84
N LEU A 272 -8.86 -18.31 1.67
CA LEU A 272 -9.66 -19.55 1.70
C LEU A 272 -9.40 -20.43 0.47
N ASP A 273 -9.18 -19.83 -0.70
CA ASP A 273 -8.79 -20.60 -1.88
C ASP A 273 -7.41 -21.23 -1.69
N TRP A 274 -6.43 -20.47 -1.22
CA TRP A 274 -5.10 -21.00 -0.96
C TRP A 274 -5.08 -22.06 0.14
N ALA A 275 -5.92 -21.91 1.18
CA ALA A 275 -6.07 -22.93 2.21
C ALA A 275 -6.60 -24.26 1.64
N ARG A 276 -7.66 -24.21 0.81
CA ARG A 276 -8.23 -25.40 0.14
C ARG A 276 -7.22 -26.09 -0.79
N ARG A 277 -6.33 -25.31 -1.40
CA ARG A 277 -5.32 -25.80 -2.33
C ARG A 277 -4.01 -26.20 -1.65
N GLY A 278 -3.89 -26.05 -0.34
CA GLY A 278 -2.67 -26.34 0.42
C GLY A 278 -1.52 -25.36 0.14
N LEU A 279 -1.84 -24.14 -0.34
CA LEU A 279 -0.88 -23.10 -0.64
C LEU A 279 -0.73 -22.08 0.49
N LEU A 280 -1.73 -21.97 1.39
CA LEU A 280 -1.68 -21.05 2.52
C LEU A 280 -0.65 -21.51 3.55
N THR A 281 0.26 -20.61 3.94
CA THR A 281 1.24 -20.83 5.00
C THR A 281 0.93 -19.99 6.23
N GLY A 282 1.51 -20.32 7.39
CA GLY A 282 1.28 -19.62 8.66
C GLY A 282 -0.06 -19.93 9.32
N GLY A 283 -0.95 -20.71 8.66
CA GLY A 283 -2.24 -21.12 9.23
C GLY A 283 -3.30 -20.03 9.29
N GLY A 284 -3.14 -18.94 8.54
CA GLY A 284 -4.09 -17.82 8.55
C GLY A 284 -3.68 -16.62 7.71
N VAL A 285 -4.23 -15.47 8.03
CA VAL A 285 -4.02 -14.18 7.35
C VAL A 285 -3.55 -13.14 8.37
N VAL A 286 -2.65 -12.26 7.96
CA VAL A 286 -2.24 -11.10 8.77
C VAL A 286 -2.96 -9.86 8.29
N ALA A 287 -3.65 -9.15 9.19
CA ALA A 287 -4.31 -7.90 8.84
C ALA A 287 -4.09 -6.84 9.93
N THR A 288 -4.52 -5.60 9.68
CA THR A 288 -4.43 -4.57 10.70
C THR A 288 -5.61 -4.62 11.67
N VAL A 289 -5.50 -3.88 12.78
CA VAL A 289 -6.60 -3.70 13.73
C VAL A 289 -7.86 -3.06 13.11
N MET A 290 -7.79 -2.57 11.88
CA MET A 290 -8.92 -1.97 11.17
C MET A 290 -9.79 -2.98 10.42
N SER A 291 -9.29 -4.19 10.16
CA SER A 291 -10.04 -5.24 9.47
C SER A 291 -11.26 -5.67 10.26
N ASN A 292 -12.36 -5.92 9.55
CA ASN A 292 -13.66 -6.20 10.13
C ASN A 292 -13.69 -7.52 10.94
N LEU A 293 -14.44 -7.54 12.04
CA LEU A 293 -14.62 -8.74 12.88
C LEU A 293 -15.27 -9.90 12.09
N GLY A 294 -16.05 -9.61 11.04
CA GLY A 294 -16.60 -10.62 10.14
C GLY A 294 -15.51 -11.44 9.44
N LEU A 295 -14.40 -10.82 9.04
CA LEU A 295 -13.23 -11.53 8.48
C LEU A 295 -12.66 -12.53 9.50
N GLU A 296 -12.45 -12.11 10.74
CA GLU A 296 -11.93 -12.97 11.82
C GLU A 296 -12.84 -14.17 12.07
N ARG A 297 -14.16 -13.92 12.19
CA ARG A 297 -15.16 -14.97 12.39
C ARG A 297 -15.17 -15.97 11.23
N LYS A 298 -15.09 -15.47 9.98
CA LYS A 298 -15.04 -16.32 8.79
C LYS A 298 -13.79 -17.20 8.78
N LEU A 299 -12.62 -16.63 8.97
CA LEU A 299 -11.37 -17.40 9.02
C LEU A 299 -11.42 -18.46 10.13
N LYS A 300 -11.87 -18.08 11.33
CA LYS A 300 -12.01 -19.01 12.46
C LYS A 300 -12.96 -20.16 12.17
N SER A 301 -14.08 -19.92 11.46
CA SER A 301 -15.02 -20.98 11.08
C SER A 301 -14.44 -22.00 10.10
N GLU A 302 -13.36 -21.62 9.38
CA GLU A 302 -12.61 -22.47 8.46
C GLU A 302 -11.32 -23.06 9.10
N GLY A 303 -11.16 -22.87 10.42
CA GLY A 303 -9.98 -23.36 11.16
C GLY A 303 -8.71 -22.54 10.95
N LEU A 304 -8.84 -21.31 10.43
CA LEU A 304 -7.74 -20.38 10.17
C LEU A 304 -7.69 -19.26 11.21
N THR A 305 -6.55 -18.60 11.33
CA THR A 305 -6.36 -17.47 12.24
C THR A 305 -6.36 -16.13 11.52
N LEU A 306 -6.80 -15.06 12.20
CA LEU A 306 -6.53 -13.69 11.82
C LEU A 306 -5.54 -13.09 12.82
N GLU A 307 -4.31 -12.83 12.37
CA GLU A 307 -3.32 -12.10 13.17
C GLU A 307 -3.49 -10.61 12.94
N ARG A 308 -3.64 -9.83 14.03
CA ARG A 308 -3.86 -8.39 13.94
C ARG A 308 -2.60 -7.61 14.30
N THR A 309 -2.23 -6.65 13.47
CA THR A 309 -1.12 -5.73 13.69
C THR A 309 -1.61 -4.29 13.88
N LYS A 310 -0.71 -3.40 14.24
CA LYS A 310 -0.93 -1.95 14.13
C LYS A 310 -1.20 -1.58 12.66
N VAL A 311 -1.86 -0.44 12.45
CA VAL A 311 -2.08 0.12 11.12
C VAL A 311 -0.75 0.50 10.46
N GLY A 312 -0.56 0.05 9.24
CA GLY A 312 0.63 0.26 8.43
C GLY A 312 1.12 -1.07 7.84
N ASP A 313 1.33 -1.07 6.54
CA ASP A 313 1.75 -2.24 5.76
C ASP A 313 3.09 -2.84 6.22
N ARG A 314 3.99 -1.99 6.76
CA ARG A 314 5.25 -2.44 7.36
C ARG A 314 5.01 -3.44 8.49
N TYR A 315 4.09 -3.14 9.42
CA TYR A 315 3.78 -4.03 10.54
C TYR A 315 3.12 -5.33 10.10
N VAL A 316 2.29 -5.26 9.04
CA VAL A 316 1.71 -6.46 8.42
C VAL A 316 2.82 -7.33 7.86
N MET A 317 3.75 -6.76 7.08
CA MET A 317 4.86 -7.49 6.49
C MET A 317 5.82 -8.07 7.54
N GLU A 318 6.15 -7.31 8.58
CA GLU A 318 6.99 -7.78 9.69
C GLU A 318 6.36 -9.01 10.34
N ARG A 319 5.06 -8.95 10.69
CA ARG A 319 4.34 -10.07 11.29
C ARG A 319 4.23 -11.28 10.35
N MET A 320 4.01 -11.05 9.05
CA MET A 320 4.00 -12.11 8.05
C MET A 320 5.34 -12.87 8.03
N ARG A 321 6.46 -12.16 8.02
CA ARG A 321 7.80 -12.76 8.02
C ARG A 321 8.09 -13.53 9.30
N GLU A 322 7.74 -12.96 10.47
CA GLU A 322 7.95 -13.60 11.77
C GLU A 322 7.15 -14.90 11.93
N GLY A 323 5.90 -14.90 11.44
CA GLY A 323 4.97 -16.02 11.60
C GLY A 323 4.92 -16.97 10.39
N GLY A 324 5.67 -16.69 9.32
CA GLY A 324 5.67 -17.50 8.10
C GLY A 324 4.35 -17.44 7.32
N PHE A 325 3.60 -16.33 7.43
CA PHE A 325 2.36 -16.10 6.68
C PHE A 325 2.67 -15.63 5.27
N ASN A 326 1.93 -16.11 4.29
CA ASN A 326 2.10 -15.67 2.90
C ASN A 326 0.96 -14.77 2.37
N ILE A 327 -0.09 -14.52 3.16
CA ILE A 327 -1.14 -13.55 2.85
C ILE A 327 -1.29 -12.57 4.02
N GLY A 328 -1.33 -11.28 3.69
CA GLY A 328 -1.67 -10.23 4.62
C GLY A 328 -2.14 -8.97 3.91
N GLY A 329 -2.64 -7.99 4.68
CA GLY A 329 -3.05 -6.74 4.09
C GLY A 329 -3.91 -5.86 4.98
N GLU A 330 -4.61 -4.95 4.34
CA GLU A 330 -5.47 -3.96 4.97
C GLU A 330 -6.84 -3.92 4.25
N GLN A 331 -7.88 -3.57 4.98
CA GLN A 331 -9.23 -3.34 4.43
C GLN A 331 -9.21 -2.33 3.26
N SER A 332 -8.27 -1.37 3.30
CA SER A 332 -8.06 -0.37 2.24
C SER A 332 -7.60 -0.95 0.90
N GLY A 333 -7.37 -2.25 0.81
CA GLY A 333 -6.97 -2.95 -0.41
C GLY A 333 -5.46 -3.12 -0.59
N HIS A 334 -4.62 -2.71 0.38
CA HIS A 334 -3.19 -3.00 0.35
C HIS A 334 -3.00 -4.48 0.69
N ILE A 335 -2.89 -5.33 -0.34
CA ILE A 335 -2.81 -6.79 -0.21
C ILE A 335 -1.39 -7.25 -0.51
N ILE A 336 -0.81 -7.99 0.41
CA ILE A 336 0.53 -8.56 0.32
C ILE A 336 0.41 -10.07 0.09
N LEU A 337 0.95 -10.53 -1.02
CA LEU A 337 1.10 -11.94 -1.36
C LEU A 337 2.59 -12.27 -1.34
N HIS A 338 3.11 -12.70 -0.19
CA HIS A 338 4.55 -12.78 0.09
C HIS A 338 5.31 -13.73 -0.84
N ASP A 339 4.63 -14.75 -1.40
CA ASP A 339 5.22 -15.64 -2.40
C ASP A 339 5.50 -14.93 -3.73
N HIS A 340 4.87 -13.78 -3.98
CA HIS A 340 4.97 -13.05 -5.23
C HIS A 340 5.66 -11.68 -5.09
N ALA A 341 5.43 -10.97 -3.97
CA ALA A 341 5.91 -9.61 -3.77
C ALA A 341 6.37 -9.36 -2.32
N THR A 342 7.27 -8.38 -2.14
CA THR A 342 7.79 -7.96 -0.83
C THR A 342 7.04 -6.78 -0.23
N THR A 343 6.00 -6.30 -0.91
CA THR A 343 5.08 -5.23 -0.50
C THR A 343 3.71 -5.49 -1.12
N GLY A 344 2.70 -4.69 -0.81
CA GLY A 344 1.42 -4.77 -1.49
C GLY A 344 1.55 -4.61 -3.00
N ASP A 345 0.80 -5.42 -3.74
CA ASP A 345 0.74 -5.39 -5.20
C ASP A 345 -0.71 -5.57 -5.66
N GLY A 346 -1.33 -4.46 -6.06
CA GLY A 346 -2.74 -4.48 -6.47
C GLY A 346 -2.99 -5.32 -7.73
N LEU A 347 -2.04 -5.34 -8.67
CA LEU A 347 -2.18 -6.12 -9.89
C LEU A 347 -2.00 -7.61 -9.62
N MET A 348 -0.99 -8.02 -8.86
CA MET A 348 -0.80 -9.44 -8.50
C MET A 348 -1.95 -9.96 -7.64
N ALA A 349 -2.46 -9.16 -6.70
CA ALA A 349 -3.64 -9.50 -5.92
C ALA A 349 -4.88 -9.68 -6.83
N ALA A 350 -5.09 -8.78 -7.81
CA ALA A 350 -6.15 -8.92 -8.81
C ALA A 350 -6.01 -10.21 -9.62
N LEU A 351 -4.80 -10.59 -10.02
CA LEU A 351 -4.55 -11.83 -10.77
C LEU A 351 -4.89 -13.08 -9.94
N GLN A 352 -4.67 -13.07 -8.62
CA GLN A 352 -5.12 -14.17 -7.75
C GLN A 352 -6.64 -14.24 -7.63
N VAL A 353 -7.33 -13.10 -7.52
CA VAL A 353 -8.80 -13.07 -7.56
C VAL A 353 -9.33 -13.58 -8.89
N LEU A 354 -8.72 -13.16 -10.01
CA LEU A 354 -9.09 -13.64 -11.36
C LEU A 354 -8.84 -15.14 -11.52
N ALA A 355 -7.81 -15.69 -10.90
CA ALA A 355 -7.58 -17.13 -10.89
C ALA A 355 -8.73 -17.88 -10.20
N VAL A 356 -9.20 -17.40 -9.05
CA VAL A 356 -10.37 -17.96 -8.35
C VAL A 356 -11.63 -17.83 -9.20
N LEU A 357 -11.84 -16.69 -9.83
CA LEU A 357 -12.99 -16.42 -10.72
C LEU A 357 -13.03 -17.44 -11.86
N VAL A 358 -11.92 -17.59 -12.59
CA VAL A 358 -11.83 -18.54 -13.73
C VAL A 358 -12.01 -19.99 -13.28
N GLU A 359 -11.34 -20.41 -12.20
CA GLU A 359 -11.40 -21.79 -11.72
C GLU A 359 -12.79 -22.19 -11.20
N SER A 360 -13.48 -21.26 -10.53
CA SER A 360 -14.80 -21.53 -9.98
C SER A 360 -15.91 -21.54 -11.03
N GLY A 361 -15.75 -20.78 -12.12
CA GLY A 361 -16.78 -20.54 -13.12
C GLY A 361 -18.03 -19.79 -12.58
N LYS A 362 -17.93 -19.22 -11.37
CA LYS A 362 -19.00 -18.47 -10.72
C LYS A 362 -18.87 -16.98 -10.97
N PRO A 363 -19.99 -16.20 -10.96
CA PRO A 363 -19.92 -14.76 -11.07
C PRO A 363 -19.22 -14.16 -9.83
N MET A 364 -18.60 -12.97 -10.02
CA MET A 364 -17.88 -12.32 -8.93
C MET A 364 -18.77 -11.95 -7.76
N SER A 365 -20.04 -11.63 -7.97
CA SER A 365 -21.02 -11.34 -6.92
C SER A 365 -21.27 -12.49 -5.94
N GLU A 366 -21.10 -13.75 -6.37
CA GLU A 366 -21.13 -14.90 -5.49
C GLU A 366 -19.81 -15.10 -4.75
N LEU A 367 -18.68 -14.89 -5.44
CA LEU A 367 -17.35 -15.11 -4.89
C LEU A 367 -16.92 -14.03 -3.90
N ALA A 368 -17.33 -12.80 -4.13
CA ALA A 368 -16.94 -11.66 -3.32
C ALA A 368 -17.58 -11.62 -1.93
N ARG A 369 -18.63 -12.40 -1.70
CA ARG A 369 -19.34 -12.41 -0.42
C ARG A 369 -18.89 -13.58 0.45
N GLN A 370 -17.67 -13.48 0.97
CA GLN A 370 -17.10 -14.52 1.84
C GLN A 370 -17.68 -14.49 3.26
N PHE A 371 -18.06 -13.31 3.73
CA PHE A 371 -18.72 -13.09 5.03
C PHE A 371 -19.60 -11.84 4.97
N ASP A 372 -20.54 -11.73 5.90
CA ASP A 372 -21.29 -10.50 6.11
C ASP A 372 -20.51 -9.59 7.06
N PRO A 373 -20.11 -8.37 6.65
CA PRO A 373 -19.42 -7.44 7.53
C PRO A 373 -20.31 -7.09 8.72
N VAL A 374 -19.75 -7.10 9.92
CA VAL A 374 -20.47 -6.57 11.07
C VAL A 374 -20.49 -5.03 11.01
N PRO A 375 -21.58 -4.41 11.52
CA PRO A 375 -21.63 -2.96 11.67
C PRO A 375 -20.36 -2.39 12.32
N GLN A 376 -19.75 -1.40 11.67
CA GLN A 376 -18.54 -0.73 12.14
C GLN A 376 -18.73 0.79 12.09
N LYS A 377 -18.34 1.49 13.14
CA LYS A 377 -18.36 2.95 13.21
C LYS A 377 -17.00 3.47 13.63
N LEU A 378 -16.46 4.41 12.85
CA LEU A 378 -15.24 5.16 13.17
C LEU A 378 -15.59 6.63 13.36
N GLU A 379 -15.04 7.23 14.42
CA GLU A 379 -15.10 8.67 14.65
C GLU A 379 -13.71 9.24 14.95
N ASN A 380 -13.37 10.34 14.27
CA ASN A 380 -12.14 11.07 14.48
C ASN A 380 -12.39 12.24 15.42
N VAL A 381 -11.78 12.24 16.60
CA VAL A 381 -11.95 13.26 17.62
C VAL A 381 -10.70 14.13 17.68
N ARG A 382 -10.80 15.39 17.28
CA ARG A 382 -9.71 16.36 17.45
C ARG A 382 -9.50 16.65 18.93
N VAL A 383 -8.25 16.64 19.36
CA VAL A 383 -7.88 16.87 20.75
C VAL A 383 -6.89 18.02 20.85
N THR A 384 -7.05 18.84 21.90
CA THR A 384 -6.13 19.92 22.26
C THR A 384 -5.29 19.57 23.47
N ALA A 385 -5.81 18.68 24.32
CA ALA A 385 -5.15 18.24 25.56
C ALA A 385 -3.95 17.32 25.25
N ASP A 386 -2.98 17.40 26.15
CA ASP A 386 -1.87 16.46 26.17
C ASP A 386 -2.35 15.16 26.83
N LYS A 387 -2.24 14.01 26.13
CA LYS A 387 -2.59 12.67 26.62
C LYS A 387 -4.05 12.47 27.11
N PRO A 388 -5.07 12.80 26.33
CA PRO A 388 -6.46 12.68 26.75
C PRO A 388 -6.86 11.24 27.12
N LEU A 389 -6.20 10.22 26.57
CA LEU A 389 -6.47 8.80 26.87
C LEU A 389 -6.00 8.36 28.28
N GLU A 390 -5.20 9.17 28.95
CA GLU A 390 -4.70 8.87 30.31
C GLU A 390 -5.67 9.34 31.42
N THR A 391 -6.70 10.14 31.08
CA THR A 391 -7.67 10.66 32.05
C THR A 391 -8.59 9.56 32.57
N ASP A 392 -9.01 9.66 33.86
CA ASP A 392 -9.89 8.65 34.45
C ASP A 392 -11.26 8.58 33.79
N THR A 393 -11.78 9.73 33.33
CA THR A 393 -13.05 9.82 32.59
C THR A 393 -13.01 9.01 31.27
N VAL A 394 -11.95 9.15 30.49
CA VAL A 394 -11.80 8.41 29.22
C VAL A 394 -11.57 6.93 29.49
N LYS A 395 -10.76 6.56 30.49
CA LYS A 395 -10.55 5.16 30.87
C LYS A 395 -11.83 4.49 31.32
N ALA A 396 -12.65 5.18 32.13
CA ALA A 396 -13.96 4.68 32.57
C ALA A 396 -14.90 4.46 31.36
N ALA A 397 -15.00 5.43 30.44
CA ALA A 397 -15.83 5.32 29.24
C ALA A 397 -15.39 4.15 28.34
N ILE A 398 -14.06 3.92 28.20
CA ILE A 398 -13.54 2.76 27.45
C ILE A 398 -13.94 1.45 28.13
N ALA A 399 -13.77 1.33 29.45
CA ALA A 399 -14.11 0.12 30.20
C ALA A 399 -15.63 -0.19 30.14
N GLU A 400 -16.48 0.82 30.26
CA GLU A 400 -17.93 0.67 30.12
C GLU A 400 -18.32 0.22 28.70
N ALA A 401 -17.68 0.80 27.68
CA ALA A 401 -17.89 0.44 26.28
C ALA A 401 -17.48 -1.00 25.97
N GLU A 402 -16.32 -1.46 26.46
CA GLU A 402 -15.86 -2.85 26.32
C GLU A 402 -16.80 -3.82 27.03
N ALA A 403 -17.25 -3.48 28.25
CA ALA A 403 -18.22 -4.28 29.00
C ALA A 403 -19.58 -4.37 28.28
N ALA A 404 -20.04 -3.27 27.66
CA ALA A 404 -21.29 -3.24 26.91
C ALA A 404 -21.23 -4.11 25.64
N LEU A 405 -20.09 -4.15 24.96
CA LEU A 405 -19.88 -5.00 23.77
C LEU A 405 -19.77 -6.49 24.12
N ASN A 406 -19.37 -6.84 25.36
CA ASN A 406 -19.44 -8.18 25.96
C ASN A 406 -19.11 -9.35 25.02
N GLY A 407 -18.01 -9.24 24.24
CA GLY A 407 -17.59 -10.28 23.31
C GLY A 407 -18.39 -10.40 21.99
N SER A 408 -19.50 -9.66 21.84
CA SER A 408 -20.25 -9.55 20.58
C SER A 408 -19.68 -8.53 19.60
N GLY A 409 -18.72 -7.72 20.08
CA GLY A 409 -18.03 -6.70 19.33
C GLY A 409 -16.67 -6.37 19.92
N ARG A 410 -16.00 -5.36 19.36
CA ARG A 410 -14.75 -4.83 19.89
C ARG A 410 -14.67 -3.30 19.77
N LEU A 411 -13.91 -2.70 20.65
CA LEU A 411 -13.57 -1.28 20.67
C LEU A 411 -12.09 -1.10 20.33
N LEU A 412 -11.77 -0.07 19.56
CA LEU A 412 -10.42 0.38 19.28
C LEU A 412 -10.32 1.89 19.48
N VAL A 413 -9.52 2.31 20.44
CA VAL A 413 -9.24 3.74 20.70
C VAL A 413 -7.74 3.97 20.57
N ARG A 414 -7.34 4.85 19.66
CA ARG A 414 -5.91 5.10 19.41
C ARG A 414 -5.64 6.52 18.92
N PRO A 415 -4.46 7.08 19.22
CA PRO A 415 -4.02 8.32 18.58
C PRO A 415 -3.78 8.10 17.07
N SER A 416 -3.99 9.14 16.28
CA SER A 416 -3.54 9.17 14.89
C SER A 416 -2.02 9.33 14.87
N GLY A 417 -1.36 8.63 13.93
CA GLY A 417 0.09 8.77 13.73
C GLY A 417 0.50 10.04 12.99
N THR A 418 -0.45 10.74 12.34
CA THR A 418 -0.17 11.86 11.43
C THR A 418 -0.87 13.16 11.79
N GLU A 419 -1.90 13.11 12.62
CA GLU A 419 -2.73 14.25 12.98
C GLU A 419 -2.99 14.28 14.50
N LYS A 420 -3.23 15.46 15.06
CA LYS A 420 -3.62 15.63 16.48
C LYS A 420 -5.09 15.23 16.69
N LEU A 421 -5.38 13.96 16.57
CA LEU A 421 -6.71 13.39 16.82
C LEU A 421 -6.63 11.99 17.41
N ILE A 422 -7.69 11.61 18.11
CA ILE A 422 -7.93 10.25 18.58
C ILE A 422 -8.96 9.61 17.64
N ARG A 423 -8.68 8.39 17.23
CA ARG A 423 -9.60 7.56 16.46
C ARG A 423 -10.32 6.61 17.41
N VAL A 424 -11.65 6.74 17.46
CA VAL A 424 -12.54 5.87 18.21
C VAL A 424 -13.32 5.01 17.22
N MET A 425 -13.12 3.71 17.26
CA MET A 425 -13.81 2.76 16.39
C MET A 425 -14.42 1.64 17.23
N ALA A 426 -15.68 1.32 16.98
CA ALA A 426 -16.27 0.09 17.46
C ALA A 426 -16.93 -0.67 16.32
N GLU A 427 -17.00 -1.98 16.47
CA GLU A 427 -17.75 -2.89 15.60
C GLU A 427 -18.40 -4.00 16.41
N GLY A 428 -19.51 -4.55 15.90
CA GLY A 428 -20.25 -5.59 16.59
C GLY A 428 -21.59 -5.86 15.92
N ASP A 429 -22.32 -6.86 16.45
CA ASP A 429 -23.57 -7.36 15.83
C ASP A 429 -24.72 -6.35 15.94
N ASP A 430 -24.76 -5.53 17.00
CA ASP A 430 -25.80 -4.51 17.22
C ASP A 430 -25.31 -3.12 16.77
N GLU A 431 -25.82 -2.66 15.64
CA GLU A 431 -25.47 -1.36 15.08
C GLU A 431 -25.82 -0.18 16.00
N ALA A 432 -26.93 -0.27 16.76
CA ALA A 432 -27.34 0.80 17.69
C ALA A 432 -26.38 0.86 18.88
N LEU A 433 -25.96 -0.28 19.38
CA LEU A 433 -24.94 -0.38 20.43
C LEU A 433 -23.60 0.18 19.94
N VAL A 434 -23.15 -0.20 18.75
CA VAL A 434 -21.90 0.29 18.14
C VAL A 434 -21.90 1.82 18.03
N LYS A 435 -23.00 2.41 17.53
CA LYS A 435 -23.15 3.88 17.41
C LYS A 435 -23.10 4.58 18.77
N ARG A 436 -23.77 4.03 19.77
CA ARG A 436 -23.81 4.58 21.13
C ARG A 436 -22.42 4.53 21.77
N VAL A 437 -21.77 3.39 21.77
CA VAL A 437 -20.44 3.19 22.36
C VAL A 437 -19.41 4.16 21.74
N VAL A 438 -19.42 4.33 20.43
CA VAL A 438 -18.52 5.28 19.76
C VAL A 438 -18.81 6.71 20.18
N ALA A 439 -20.10 7.10 20.27
CA ALA A 439 -20.49 8.44 20.68
C ALA A 439 -20.09 8.76 22.13
N ASP A 440 -20.29 7.80 23.05
CA ASP A 440 -19.98 7.94 24.47
C ASP A 440 -18.47 8.10 24.68
N VAL A 441 -17.66 7.22 24.09
CA VAL A 441 -16.19 7.30 24.18
C VAL A 441 -15.66 8.56 23.48
N ALA A 442 -16.17 8.91 22.29
CA ALA A 442 -15.78 10.14 21.59
C ALA A 442 -16.17 11.40 22.38
N GLY A 443 -17.33 11.39 23.09
CA GLY A 443 -17.75 12.45 24.00
C GLY A 443 -16.79 12.61 25.17
N ALA A 444 -16.39 11.53 25.82
CA ALA A 444 -15.41 11.54 26.90
C ALA A 444 -14.04 12.10 26.44
N VAL A 445 -13.58 11.68 25.24
CA VAL A 445 -12.31 12.17 24.65
C VAL A 445 -12.37 13.67 24.32
N ARG A 446 -13.54 14.21 23.87
CA ARG A 446 -13.68 15.65 23.60
C ARG A 446 -13.67 16.51 24.86
N SER A 447 -14.12 15.93 25.98
CA SER A 447 -14.24 16.63 27.26
C SER A 447 -12.98 16.54 28.12
N ALA A 448 -12.01 15.74 27.71
CA ALA A 448 -10.72 15.55 28.38
C ALA A 448 -9.69 16.57 27.90
#